data_56edd1f5d9391cb7b65073a08ae79f6a
#
_entry.id   56edd1f5d9391cb7b65073a08ae79f6a
#
_cell.length_a   1.000
_cell.length_b   1.000
_cell.length_c   1.000
_cell.angle_alpha   90.00
_cell.angle_beta   90.00
_cell.angle_gamma   90.00
#
_symmetry.space_group_name_H-M   'P 1'
#
loop_
_entity.id
_entity.type
_entity.pdbx_description
1 polymer ?
#
loop_
_entity_poly.entity_id
_entity_poly.type
_entity_poly.pdbx_seq_one_letter_code
_entity_poly.pdbx_strand_id
1 'polypeptide(L)'
;MDPRSLGTVDPEDVGSNPTQEPSVGDLIERRLGRRAAMSGLAGAGAAATLGSGFLGGMALAQAAGPSSLTFEEVPHGLDRTHHVPSGYEAQVLIRWGDGVVAGAPPFDPANLTAASQEKQFGYNCDFIGLHALPAGSTSGDRFLMVVNHEYTDTGLMFAGLGAGRNVNLKASKPQVEVEMAAHGGSVIEIARDGGGWKIVPE
;
A
#
# COMPACT_ATOMS: atom_id res chain seq x y z
N MET A 1 15.78 21.71 33.98
CA MET A 1 15.50 20.97 32.72
C MET A 1 16.18 21.75 31.60
N ASP A 2 17.22 21.21 31.02
CA ASP A 2 17.99 21.85 29.94
C ASP A 2 17.15 21.81 28.66
N PRO A 3 16.83 22.96 28.03
CA PRO A 3 16.04 22.98 26.80
C PRO A 3 16.79 22.48 25.54
N ARG A 4 17.97 21.90 25.70
CA ARG A 4 18.84 21.44 24.61
C ARG A 4 18.82 19.94 24.34
N SER A 5 17.88 19.20 24.90
CA SER A 5 17.62 17.81 24.48
C SER A 5 16.55 17.73 23.34
N LEU A 6 16.64 18.61 22.37
CA LEU A 6 16.00 18.36 21.07
C LEU A 6 16.80 17.25 20.43
N GLY A 7 16.16 16.09 20.28
CA GLY A 7 16.75 14.92 19.66
C GLY A 7 17.48 15.30 18.37
N THR A 8 18.62 14.71 18.14
CA THR A 8 19.30 14.77 16.86
C THR A 8 18.31 14.33 15.80
N VAL A 9 17.94 15.28 14.94
CA VAL A 9 17.13 14.95 13.74
C VAL A 9 17.93 13.90 12.98
N ASP A 10 17.30 12.75 12.75
CA ASP A 10 17.92 11.69 11.94
C ASP A 10 18.24 12.28 10.57
N PRO A 11 19.48 12.17 10.07
CA PRO A 11 19.83 12.65 8.74
C PRO A 11 18.96 12.07 7.62
N GLU A 12 18.33 10.93 7.85
CA GLU A 12 17.38 10.30 6.92
C GLU A 12 16.00 10.96 6.92
N ASP A 13 15.65 11.69 7.99
CA ASP A 13 14.42 12.48 8.09
C ASP A 13 14.52 13.86 7.41
N VAL A 14 15.67 14.20 6.86
CA VAL A 14 15.83 15.44 6.10
C VAL A 14 15.24 15.25 4.72
N GLY A 15 14.07 15.82 4.50
CA GLY A 15 13.40 15.80 3.19
C GLY A 15 14.32 16.30 2.08
N SER A 16 14.59 15.45 1.11
CA SER A 16 15.45 15.74 -0.05
C SER A 16 14.73 16.45 -1.20
N ASN A 17 13.69 17.25 -0.91
CA ASN A 17 12.99 17.97 -1.96
C ASN A 17 13.81 19.21 -2.39
N PRO A 18 14.50 19.17 -3.54
CA PRO A 18 15.30 20.28 -4.04
C PRO A 18 14.45 21.39 -4.68
N THR A 19 13.12 21.23 -4.73
CA THR A 19 12.22 22.18 -5.37
C THR A 19 11.68 23.20 -4.36
N GLN A 20 11.18 24.34 -4.88
CA GLN A 20 10.46 25.36 -4.08
C GLN A 20 8.97 25.00 -3.89
N GLU A 21 8.56 23.84 -4.38
CA GLU A 21 7.18 23.37 -4.25
C GLU A 21 6.87 22.99 -2.80
N PRO A 22 5.63 23.24 -2.33
CA PRO A 22 5.23 22.91 -0.99
C PRO A 22 5.40 21.42 -0.68
N SER A 23 5.99 21.11 0.47
CA SER A 23 6.02 19.73 0.96
C SER A 23 4.61 19.21 1.27
N VAL A 24 4.46 17.90 1.39
CA VAL A 24 3.19 17.29 1.83
C VAL A 24 2.79 17.83 3.20
N GLY A 25 3.74 18.08 4.09
CA GLY A 25 3.51 18.72 5.38
C GLY A 25 2.89 20.12 5.24
N ASP A 26 3.42 20.94 4.34
CA ASP A 26 2.88 22.29 4.08
C ASP A 26 1.44 22.23 3.51
N LEU A 27 1.16 21.24 2.67
CA LEU A 27 -0.18 21.03 2.11
C LEU A 27 -1.17 20.57 3.19
N ILE A 28 -0.74 19.69 4.09
CA ILE A 28 -1.51 19.26 5.25
C ILE A 28 -1.76 20.45 6.19
N GLU A 29 -0.74 21.24 6.51
CA GLU A 29 -0.89 22.44 7.35
C GLU A 29 -1.83 23.47 6.72
N ARG A 30 -1.78 23.67 5.42
CA ARG A 30 -2.71 24.58 4.71
C ARG A 30 -4.15 24.10 4.79
N ARG A 31 -4.40 22.78 4.70
CA ARG A 31 -5.75 22.20 4.76
C ARG A 31 -6.29 22.01 6.17
N LEU A 32 -5.41 21.63 7.11
CA LEU A 32 -5.78 21.26 8.47
C LEU A 32 -5.21 22.23 9.53
N GLY A 33 -4.59 23.32 9.07
CA GLY A 33 -3.92 24.28 9.94
C GLY A 33 -4.81 24.74 11.10
N ARG A 34 -4.25 24.75 12.30
CA ARG A 34 -4.94 25.16 13.55
C ARG A 34 -5.69 26.49 13.43
N ARG A 35 -5.23 27.40 12.55
CA ARG A 35 -5.92 28.67 12.28
C ARG A 35 -7.27 28.47 11.57
N ALA A 36 -7.36 27.54 10.63
CA ALA A 36 -8.64 27.25 9.97
C ALA A 36 -9.63 26.57 10.94
N ALA A 37 -9.12 25.67 11.81
CA ALA A 37 -9.94 25.07 12.87
C ALA A 37 -10.34 26.10 13.92
N MET A 38 -9.46 27.02 14.32
CA MET A 38 -9.75 28.09 15.27
C MET A 38 -10.67 29.15 14.67
N SER A 39 -10.55 29.47 13.38
CA SER A 39 -11.48 30.38 12.68
C SER A 39 -12.87 29.78 12.56
N GLY A 40 -12.98 28.48 12.32
CA GLY A 40 -14.26 27.76 12.34
C GLY A 40 -14.90 27.75 13.72
N LEU A 41 -14.11 27.54 14.78
CA LEU A 41 -14.57 27.60 16.18
C LEU A 41 -14.94 29.02 16.62
N ALA A 42 -14.21 30.05 16.22
CA ALA A 42 -14.52 31.43 16.49
C ALA A 42 -15.81 31.89 15.77
N GLY A 43 -16.02 31.44 14.53
CA GLY A 43 -17.25 31.66 13.79
C GLY A 43 -18.47 30.99 14.44
N ALA A 44 -18.30 29.77 14.93
CA ALA A 44 -19.34 29.05 15.66
C ALA A 44 -19.63 29.67 17.03
N GLY A 45 -18.60 30.20 17.73
CA GLY A 45 -18.76 30.92 18.98
C GLY A 45 -19.51 32.24 18.84
N ALA A 46 -19.27 33.00 17.76
CA ALA A 46 -19.99 34.24 17.47
C ALA A 46 -21.47 34.01 17.11
N ALA A 47 -21.79 32.90 16.47
CA ALA A 47 -23.19 32.52 16.18
C ALA A 47 -23.93 32.06 17.44
N ALA A 48 -23.25 31.47 18.42
CA ALA A 48 -23.88 31.01 19.67
C ALA A 48 -24.27 32.14 20.63
N THR A 49 -23.65 33.34 20.52
CA THR A 49 -24.02 34.50 21.35
C THR A 49 -25.24 35.26 20.86
N LEU A 50 -25.78 34.95 19.68
CA LEU A 50 -26.97 35.62 19.10
C LEU A 50 -28.24 34.79 19.18
N GLY A 51 -28.36 33.83 20.06
CA GLY A 51 -29.64 33.23 20.44
C GLY A 51 -29.85 31.81 19.89
N SER A 52 -30.10 30.96 20.85
CA SER A 52 -30.74 29.63 20.78
C SER A 52 -30.16 28.56 19.88
N GLY A 53 -29.47 27.62 20.53
CA GLY A 53 -29.38 26.28 20.02
C GLY A 53 -27.99 25.67 19.95
N PHE A 54 -27.54 25.10 21.04
CA PHE A 54 -26.38 24.22 21.14
C PHE A 54 -26.42 23.00 20.18
N LEU A 55 -27.52 22.86 19.43
CA LEU A 55 -27.73 21.82 18.41
C LEU A 55 -27.31 22.22 16.99
N GLY A 56 -26.96 23.49 16.76
CA GLY A 56 -26.53 23.96 15.44
C GLY A 56 -25.05 23.70 15.12
N GLY A 57 -24.22 23.46 16.14
CA GLY A 57 -22.78 23.27 15.96
C GLY A 57 -22.38 21.92 15.33
N MET A 58 -23.23 20.92 15.39
CA MET A 58 -22.97 19.62 14.71
C MET A 58 -23.40 19.60 13.25
N ALA A 59 -24.23 20.55 12.81
CA ALA A 59 -24.71 20.60 11.43
C ALA A 59 -23.73 21.30 10.45
N LEU A 60 -22.73 22.04 10.96
CA LEU A 60 -21.73 22.72 10.11
C LEU A 60 -20.60 21.82 9.64
N ALA A 61 -20.44 20.62 10.23
CA ALA A 61 -19.49 19.63 9.74
C ALA A 61 -20.00 18.88 8.49
N GLN A 62 -21.23 19.07 8.09
CA GLN A 62 -21.91 18.33 7.01
C GLN A 62 -22.08 19.13 5.71
N ALA A 63 -21.42 20.26 5.58
CA ALA A 63 -21.36 21.01 4.32
C ALA A 63 -20.10 20.67 3.48
N ALA A 64 -19.54 19.47 3.66
CA ALA A 64 -18.71 18.89 2.61
C ALA A 64 -19.66 18.64 1.43
N GLY A 65 -19.37 19.22 0.27
CA GLY A 65 -20.10 18.92 -0.96
C GLY A 65 -20.19 17.40 -1.18
N PRO A 66 -21.09 16.94 -2.06
CA PRO A 66 -21.26 15.51 -2.27
C PRO A 66 -19.89 14.86 -2.51
N SER A 67 -19.59 13.84 -1.71
CA SER A 67 -18.36 13.06 -1.89
C SER A 67 -18.29 12.53 -3.32
N SER A 68 -17.14 12.65 -3.97
CA SER A 68 -16.90 11.97 -5.25
C SER A 68 -16.80 10.45 -5.08
N LEU A 69 -16.72 9.98 -3.84
CA LEU A 69 -16.74 8.57 -3.47
C LEU A 69 -18.21 8.13 -3.35
N THR A 70 -18.70 7.44 -4.35
CA THR A 70 -20.12 7.05 -4.48
C THR A 70 -20.37 5.56 -4.25
N PHE A 71 -19.34 4.81 -3.81
CA PHE A 71 -19.48 3.40 -3.49
C PHE A 71 -20.02 3.19 -2.08
N GLU A 72 -20.70 2.07 -1.88
CA GLU A 72 -21.17 1.62 -0.57
C GLU A 72 -19.98 1.20 0.29
N GLU A 73 -19.99 1.58 1.56
CA GLU A 73 -18.93 1.19 2.50
C GLU A 73 -18.95 -0.31 2.74
N VAL A 74 -17.77 -0.95 2.65
CA VAL A 74 -17.61 -2.36 2.99
C VAL A 74 -17.47 -2.49 4.51
N PRO A 75 -18.37 -3.24 5.20
CA PRO A 75 -18.26 -3.42 6.64
C PRO A 75 -17.01 -4.21 7.03
N HIS A 76 -16.52 -3.96 8.23
CA HIS A 76 -15.41 -4.76 8.77
C HIS A 76 -15.82 -6.23 8.88
N GLY A 77 -14.87 -7.13 8.60
CA GLY A 77 -15.05 -8.57 8.71
C GLY A 77 -13.79 -9.27 9.23
N LEU A 78 -13.98 -10.48 9.75
CA LEU A 78 -12.91 -11.38 10.18
C LEU A 78 -12.91 -12.70 9.39
N ASP A 79 -13.68 -12.76 8.32
CA ASP A 79 -13.69 -13.93 7.46
C ASP A 79 -12.41 -13.99 6.58
N ARG A 80 -12.29 -15.05 5.81
CA ARG A 80 -11.11 -15.31 4.96
C ARG A 80 -11.31 -14.87 3.51
N THR A 81 -12.33 -14.05 3.24
CA THR A 81 -12.72 -13.63 1.89
C THR A 81 -12.43 -12.15 1.72
N HIS A 82 -12.01 -11.75 0.52
CA HIS A 82 -11.94 -10.35 0.17
C HIS A 82 -13.34 -9.83 -0.18
N HIS A 83 -13.73 -8.71 0.42
CA HIS A 83 -14.97 -8.02 0.13
C HIS A 83 -14.67 -6.71 -0.59
N VAL A 84 -15.43 -6.44 -1.63
CA VAL A 84 -15.38 -5.18 -2.38
C VAL A 84 -16.78 -4.59 -2.48
N PRO A 85 -16.92 -3.26 -2.63
CA PRO A 85 -18.23 -2.62 -2.80
C PRO A 85 -18.96 -3.13 -4.04
N SER A 86 -20.27 -2.96 -4.06
CA SER A 86 -21.10 -3.25 -5.23
C SER A 86 -20.58 -2.49 -6.46
N GLY A 87 -20.47 -3.18 -7.59
CA GLY A 87 -19.90 -2.64 -8.84
C GLY A 87 -18.39 -2.76 -8.97
N TYR A 88 -17.70 -3.33 -7.96
CA TYR A 88 -16.29 -3.68 -8.00
C TYR A 88 -16.10 -5.19 -8.01
N GLU A 89 -15.01 -5.65 -8.58
CA GLU A 89 -14.61 -7.04 -8.62
C GLU A 89 -13.13 -7.14 -8.19
N ALA A 90 -12.81 -8.13 -7.33
CA ALA A 90 -11.45 -8.43 -6.92
C ALA A 90 -10.98 -9.72 -7.57
N GLN A 91 -9.85 -9.66 -8.25
CA GLN A 91 -9.20 -10.79 -8.92
C GLN A 91 -7.79 -10.98 -8.37
N VAL A 92 -7.43 -12.21 -8.04
CA VAL A 92 -6.03 -12.55 -7.77
C VAL A 92 -5.32 -12.69 -9.11
N LEU A 93 -4.39 -11.78 -9.39
CA LEU A 93 -3.62 -11.76 -10.64
C LEU A 93 -2.37 -12.64 -10.55
N ILE A 94 -1.62 -12.53 -9.46
CA ILE A 94 -0.37 -13.25 -9.23
C ILE A 94 -0.14 -13.44 -7.73
N ARG A 95 0.56 -14.51 -7.36
CA ARG A 95 0.90 -14.85 -5.98
C ARG A 95 2.40 -15.03 -5.83
N TRP A 96 2.90 -14.91 -4.63
CA TRP A 96 4.23 -15.40 -4.28
C TRP A 96 4.42 -16.84 -4.78
N GLY A 97 5.52 -17.06 -5.49
CA GLY A 97 5.88 -18.37 -6.04
C GLY A 97 5.33 -18.65 -7.44
N ASP A 98 4.40 -17.84 -7.95
CA ASP A 98 3.99 -17.96 -9.35
C ASP A 98 5.17 -17.63 -10.29
N GLY A 99 5.33 -18.36 -11.38
CA GLY A 99 6.42 -18.14 -12.34
C GLY A 99 6.30 -16.80 -13.05
N VAL A 100 7.41 -16.05 -13.14
CA VAL A 100 7.49 -14.74 -13.81
C VAL A 100 8.42 -14.73 -15.03
N VAL A 101 9.20 -15.80 -15.22
CA VAL A 101 10.07 -15.98 -16.39
C VAL A 101 9.86 -17.35 -17.02
N ALA A 102 10.23 -17.48 -18.29
CA ALA A 102 10.12 -18.77 -19.00
C ALA A 102 10.92 -19.87 -18.28
N GLY A 103 10.29 -21.04 -18.14
CA GLY A 103 10.91 -22.20 -17.48
C GLY A 103 10.97 -22.09 -15.95
N ALA A 104 10.20 -21.17 -15.34
CA ALA A 104 10.01 -21.17 -13.89
C ALA A 104 9.36 -22.50 -13.46
N PRO A 105 9.86 -23.17 -12.42
CA PRO A 105 9.24 -24.37 -11.90
C PRO A 105 7.91 -24.03 -11.21
N PRO A 106 6.98 -25.00 -11.10
CA PRO A 106 5.79 -24.83 -10.26
C PRO A 106 6.16 -24.50 -8.81
N PHE A 107 5.32 -23.71 -8.16
CA PHE A 107 5.49 -23.40 -6.75
C PHE A 107 5.29 -24.65 -5.88
N ASP A 108 6.29 -24.99 -5.10
CA ASP A 108 6.23 -26.09 -4.12
C ASP A 108 6.65 -25.58 -2.74
N PRO A 109 5.67 -25.25 -1.86
CA PRO A 109 5.97 -24.71 -0.53
C PRO A 109 6.68 -25.70 0.40
N ALA A 110 6.70 -26.99 0.08
CA ALA A 110 7.43 -28.00 0.84
C ALA A 110 8.91 -28.11 0.44
N ASN A 111 9.26 -27.67 -0.78
CA ASN A 111 10.60 -27.81 -1.34
C ASN A 111 11.10 -26.49 -1.96
N LEU A 112 11.01 -25.41 -1.21
CA LEU A 112 11.49 -24.10 -1.65
C LEU A 112 13.01 -24.10 -1.84
N THR A 113 13.47 -23.54 -2.96
CA THR A 113 14.89 -23.31 -3.24
C THR A 113 15.12 -21.90 -3.78
N ALA A 114 16.30 -21.33 -3.52
CA ALA A 114 16.67 -20.03 -4.06
C ALA A 114 16.58 -20.02 -5.60
N ALA A 115 17.10 -21.07 -6.26
CA ALA A 115 17.09 -21.20 -7.73
C ALA A 115 15.67 -21.23 -8.33
N SER A 116 14.69 -21.77 -7.61
CA SER A 116 13.28 -21.71 -8.01
C SER A 116 12.70 -20.31 -7.76
N GLN A 117 12.98 -19.74 -6.59
CA GLN A 117 12.47 -18.44 -6.17
C GLN A 117 12.97 -17.29 -7.07
N GLU A 118 14.21 -17.35 -7.56
CA GLU A 118 14.76 -16.39 -8.54
C GLU A 118 13.97 -16.29 -9.85
N LYS A 119 13.12 -17.28 -10.14
CA LYS A 119 12.27 -17.34 -11.35
C LYS A 119 10.79 -17.09 -11.03
N GLN A 120 10.48 -16.90 -9.79
CA GLN A 120 9.13 -16.79 -9.27
C GLN A 120 8.87 -15.40 -8.69
N PHE A 121 7.60 -15.03 -8.64
CA PHE A 121 7.16 -13.80 -8.03
C PHE A 121 7.52 -13.75 -6.55
N GLY A 122 8.04 -12.62 -6.10
CA GLY A 122 8.56 -12.45 -4.76
C GLY A 122 7.51 -12.33 -3.68
N TYR A 123 7.97 -12.14 -2.46
CA TYR A 123 7.14 -12.06 -1.27
C TYR A 123 6.82 -10.60 -0.91
N ASN A 124 5.66 -10.36 -0.32
CA ASN A 124 5.18 -9.06 0.15
C ASN A 124 5.28 -7.92 -0.88
N CYS A 125 4.22 -7.78 -1.65
CA CYS A 125 4.09 -6.72 -2.65
C CYS A 125 3.78 -5.39 -1.94
N ASP A 126 4.73 -4.45 -1.98
CA ASP A 126 4.56 -3.11 -1.44
C ASP A 126 4.15 -2.13 -2.54
N PHE A 127 5.09 -1.54 -3.25
CA PHE A 127 4.80 -0.63 -4.35
C PHE A 127 4.42 -1.38 -5.62
N ILE A 128 3.33 -0.94 -6.28
CA ILE A 128 2.91 -1.44 -7.60
C ILE A 128 2.78 -0.26 -8.57
N GLY A 129 3.64 -0.24 -9.58
CA GLY A 129 3.60 0.73 -10.66
C GLY A 129 3.06 0.12 -11.96
N LEU A 130 2.25 0.87 -12.70
CA LEU A 130 1.70 0.46 -14.00
C LEU A 130 2.16 1.42 -15.08
N HIS A 131 2.78 0.90 -16.14
CA HIS A 131 3.20 1.66 -17.30
C HIS A 131 2.46 1.15 -18.54
N ALA A 132 1.66 2.02 -19.15
CA ALA A 132 0.85 1.66 -20.31
C ALA A 132 1.71 1.15 -21.48
N LEU A 133 1.23 0.12 -22.16
CA LEU A 133 1.86 -0.42 -23.38
C LEU A 133 0.90 -0.31 -24.58
N PRO A 134 1.41 0.12 -25.75
CA PRO A 134 2.72 0.80 -25.93
C PRO A 134 2.81 2.10 -25.14
N ALA A 135 4.01 2.61 -24.94
CA ALA A 135 4.23 3.84 -24.17
C ALA A 135 3.35 4.98 -24.69
N GLY A 136 2.66 5.68 -23.76
CA GLY A 136 1.72 6.74 -24.10
C GLY A 136 0.32 6.26 -24.50
N SER A 137 0.06 4.95 -24.49
CA SER A 137 -1.29 4.41 -24.74
C SER A 137 -2.29 4.88 -23.69
N THR A 138 -3.50 5.18 -24.14
CA THR A 138 -4.64 5.52 -23.28
C THR A 138 -5.72 4.42 -23.28
N SER A 139 -5.48 3.28 -23.96
CA SER A 139 -6.46 2.18 -24.05
C SER A 139 -6.77 1.54 -22.71
N GLY A 140 -5.78 1.53 -21.80
CA GLY A 140 -5.96 0.91 -20.49
C GLY A 140 -6.07 -0.63 -20.50
N ASP A 141 -5.60 -1.30 -21.56
CA ASP A 141 -5.79 -2.74 -21.76
C ASP A 141 -4.51 -3.56 -21.58
N ARG A 142 -3.34 -2.90 -21.56
CA ARG A 142 -2.04 -3.55 -21.50
C ARG A 142 -1.03 -2.71 -20.75
N PHE A 143 -0.34 -3.30 -19.79
CA PHE A 143 0.64 -2.59 -18.95
C PHE A 143 1.87 -3.44 -18.69
N LEU A 144 2.98 -2.75 -18.50
CA LEU A 144 4.10 -3.28 -17.75
C LEU A 144 3.85 -2.98 -16.28
N MET A 145 3.72 -4.02 -15.46
CA MET A 145 3.54 -3.92 -14.02
C MET A 145 4.88 -4.11 -13.33
N VAL A 146 5.28 -3.13 -12.55
CA VAL A 146 6.49 -3.15 -11.72
C VAL A 146 6.06 -3.30 -10.27
N VAL A 147 6.59 -4.30 -9.57
CA VAL A 147 6.24 -4.59 -8.19
C VAL A 147 7.49 -4.68 -7.35
N ASN A 148 7.49 -4.00 -6.20
CA ASN A 148 8.52 -4.12 -5.18
C ASN A 148 8.18 -5.27 -4.21
N HIS A 149 9.17 -6.11 -3.89
CA HIS A 149 9.10 -7.18 -2.91
C HIS A 149 9.88 -6.75 -1.67
N GLU A 150 9.18 -6.24 -0.67
CA GLU A 150 9.75 -5.45 0.41
C GLU A 150 10.45 -6.30 1.48
N TYR A 151 9.77 -7.30 2.03
CA TYR A 151 10.31 -8.14 3.10
C TYR A 151 9.78 -9.56 3.03
N THR A 152 10.33 -10.45 3.86
CA THR A 152 9.91 -11.85 3.99
C THR A 152 9.41 -12.14 5.39
N ASP A 153 8.63 -13.20 5.54
CA ASP A 153 8.21 -13.73 6.84
C ASP A 153 8.63 -15.21 6.94
N THR A 154 9.71 -15.44 7.65
CA THR A 154 10.29 -16.78 7.85
C THR A 154 9.27 -17.80 8.40
N GLY A 155 8.40 -17.35 9.32
CA GLY A 155 7.42 -18.23 9.96
C GLY A 155 6.26 -18.62 9.03
N LEU A 156 5.93 -17.78 8.08
CA LEU A 156 4.90 -18.03 7.07
C LEU A 156 5.45 -18.77 5.86
N MET A 157 6.69 -18.46 5.46
CA MET A 157 7.32 -19.08 4.29
C MET A 157 7.74 -20.53 4.56
N PHE A 158 8.15 -20.85 5.79
CA PHE A 158 8.68 -22.17 6.12
C PHE A 158 7.88 -22.86 7.22
N ALA A 159 7.14 -23.87 6.82
CA ALA A 159 6.35 -24.67 7.77
C ALA A 159 7.24 -25.27 8.88
N GLY A 160 6.73 -25.25 10.11
CA GLY A 160 7.41 -25.87 11.27
C GLY A 160 8.38 -24.99 12.04
N LEU A 161 8.76 -23.81 11.54
CA LEU A 161 9.62 -22.88 12.30
C LEU A 161 8.86 -22.14 13.40
N GLY A 162 7.52 -22.08 13.29
CA GLY A 162 6.65 -21.39 14.24
C GLY A 162 6.56 -19.90 13.96
N ALA A 163 6.14 -19.14 14.97
CA ALA A 163 5.97 -17.69 14.89
C ALA A 163 6.71 -16.99 16.04
N GLY A 164 6.81 -15.67 15.96
CA GLY A 164 7.37 -14.80 16.99
C GLY A 164 8.64 -14.08 16.59
N ARG A 165 9.09 -13.15 17.44
CA ARG A 165 10.15 -12.17 17.13
C ARG A 165 11.49 -12.75 16.65
N ASN A 166 11.82 -13.97 17.04
CA ASN A 166 13.11 -14.58 16.74
C ASN A 166 12.99 -15.77 15.79
N VAL A 167 11.89 -15.90 15.06
CA VAL A 167 11.69 -17.02 14.13
C VAL A 167 12.74 -17.03 13.03
N ASN A 168 13.16 -15.87 12.56
CA ASN A 168 14.21 -15.69 11.56
C ASN A 168 15.57 -16.26 11.99
N LEU A 169 15.86 -16.26 13.30
CA LEU A 169 17.11 -16.84 13.83
C LEU A 169 17.14 -18.38 13.77
N LYS A 170 16.01 -19.01 13.49
CA LYS A 170 15.89 -20.47 13.33
C LYS A 170 16.08 -20.92 11.88
N ALA A 171 16.09 -19.99 10.93
CA ALA A 171 16.22 -20.30 9.53
C ALA A 171 17.58 -20.92 9.24
N SER A 172 17.59 -22.01 8.49
CA SER A 172 18.82 -22.59 7.92
C SER A 172 19.36 -21.74 6.78
N LYS A 173 20.62 -21.90 6.42
CA LYS A 173 21.22 -21.18 5.30
C LYS A 173 20.40 -21.30 3.99
N PRO A 174 19.96 -22.49 3.55
CA PRO A 174 19.11 -22.59 2.35
C PRO A 174 17.79 -21.79 2.45
N GLN A 175 17.17 -21.73 3.64
CA GLN A 175 15.96 -20.93 3.85
C GLN A 175 16.25 -19.43 3.75
N VAL A 176 17.33 -18.96 4.31
CA VAL A 176 17.78 -17.56 4.16
C VAL A 176 18.06 -17.23 2.69
N GLU A 177 18.66 -18.13 1.93
CA GLU A 177 18.90 -17.94 0.49
C GLU A 177 17.58 -17.82 -0.30
N VAL A 178 16.54 -18.59 0.07
CA VAL A 178 15.19 -18.44 -0.49
C VAL A 178 14.59 -17.07 -0.14
N GLU A 179 14.72 -16.64 1.11
CA GLU A 179 14.23 -15.31 1.53
C GLU A 179 14.94 -14.19 0.76
N MET A 180 16.25 -14.28 0.59
CA MET A 180 17.01 -13.32 -0.21
C MET A 180 16.53 -13.27 -1.66
N ALA A 181 16.24 -14.43 -2.27
CA ALA A 181 15.72 -14.51 -3.63
C ALA A 181 14.26 -14.02 -3.76
N ALA A 182 13.51 -13.99 -2.65
CA ALA A 182 12.13 -13.50 -2.62
C ALA A 182 12.01 -11.98 -2.46
N HIS A 183 13.12 -11.29 -2.14
CA HIS A 183 13.21 -9.82 -2.12
C HIS A 183 13.52 -9.25 -3.51
N GLY A 184 13.36 -7.94 -3.64
CA GLY A 184 13.74 -7.20 -4.85
C GLY A 184 12.54 -6.68 -5.61
N GLY A 185 12.42 -7.00 -6.89
CA GLY A 185 11.31 -6.52 -7.71
C GLY A 185 11.03 -7.42 -8.90
N SER A 186 9.77 -7.41 -9.35
CA SER A 186 9.33 -8.06 -10.58
C SER A 186 8.83 -7.04 -11.57
N VAL A 187 9.15 -7.26 -12.85
CA VAL A 187 8.62 -6.50 -13.97
C VAL A 187 7.93 -7.49 -14.90
N ILE A 188 6.61 -7.41 -14.98
CA ILE A 188 5.80 -8.36 -15.75
C ILE A 188 4.80 -7.62 -16.62
N GLU A 189 4.50 -8.19 -17.77
CA GLU A 189 3.46 -7.66 -18.64
C GLU A 189 2.10 -8.24 -18.24
N ILE A 190 1.09 -7.36 -18.18
CA ILE A 190 -0.30 -7.74 -17.94
C ILE A 190 -1.20 -7.19 -19.04
N ALA A 191 -2.24 -7.94 -19.38
CA ALA A 191 -3.21 -7.51 -20.37
C ALA A 191 -4.64 -7.90 -19.96
N ARG A 192 -5.63 -7.16 -20.49
CA ARG A 192 -7.03 -7.55 -20.36
C ARG A 192 -7.33 -8.82 -21.14
N ASP A 193 -8.13 -9.68 -20.53
CA ASP A 193 -8.66 -10.88 -21.16
C ASP A 193 -10.12 -11.09 -20.73
N GLY A 194 -11.04 -10.77 -21.62
CA GLY A 194 -12.45 -10.76 -21.28
C GLY A 194 -12.78 -9.71 -20.21
N GLY A 195 -13.32 -10.13 -19.06
CA GLY A 195 -13.63 -9.25 -17.92
C GLY A 195 -12.50 -9.07 -16.93
N GLY A 196 -11.38 -9.80 -17.05
CA GLY A 196 -10.29 -9.82 -16.07
C GLY A 196 -8.94 -9.40 -16.62
N TRP A 197 -7.91 -9.65 -15.83
CA TRP A 197 -6.51 -9.41 -16.16
C TRP A 197 -5.73 -10.72 -16.15
N LYS A 198 -4.76 -10.83 -17.03
CA LYS A 198 -3.82 -11.95 -17.05
C LYS A 198 -2.39 -11.48 -17.24
N ILE A 199 -1.46 -12.30 -16.78
CA ILE A 199 -0.04 -12.17 -17.09
C ILE A 199 0.15 -12.59 -18.55
N VAL A 200 0.94 -11.82 -19.29
CA VAL A 200 1.39 -12.15 -20.64
C VAL A 200 2.74 -12.86 -20.49
N PRO A 201 2.84 -14.16 -20.80
CA PRO A 201 4.11 -14.87 -20.75
C PRO A 201 5.12 -14.26 -21.73
N GLU A 202 6.40 -14.23 -21.32
CA GLU A 202 7.50 -13.91 -22.21
C GLU A 202 7.75 -15.03 -23.25
#